data_9a287799ac77c68732ecbb7fb3aeb3a3
#
_entry.id   9a287799ac77c68732ecbb7fb3aeb3a3
#
_cell.length_a   1.000
_cell.length_b   1.000
_cell.length_c   1.000
_cell.angle_alpha   90.00
_cell.angle_beta   90.00
_cell.angle_gamma   90.00
#
_symmetry.space_group_name_H-M   'P 1'
#
loop_
_entity.id
_entity.type
_entity.pdbx_description
1 polymer ?
#
loop_
_entity_poly.entity_id
_entity_poly.type
_entity_poly.pdbx_seq_one_letter_code
_entity_poly.pdbx_strand_id
1 'polypeptide(L)'
;LGDVYKRQLQSVGDSRHPLIYLILSSCINVVLDLFFIAGLGMGVGAAALATVISQFTSAILCLIHLMRTKEEYQLHISKIRFDGRVLGEIIRNGVPSGFQNSVISIANVFVQTNINAFGKMAMAGCGSYAKIEGFAFLPVTCFTMALTTFVSQNLGAKQYDRAKKGARFGILCSIIIAELIGAVIYTAAPTLIAAFNSDPEVVHYG
;
A
#
# COMPACT_ATOMS: atom_id res chain seq x y z
N LEU A 1 -12.55 -2.62 5.11
CA LEU A 1 -13.11 -3.88 4.61
C LEU A 1 -12.52 -4.27 3.25
N GLY A 2 -12.47 -3.37 2.28
CA GLY A 2 -11.93 -3.67 0.95
C GLY A 2 -10.49 -4.17 0.97
N ASP A 3 -9.64 -3.60 1.78
CA ASP A 3 -8.24 -4.00 1.90
C ASP A 3 -8.07 -5.37 2.55
N VAL A 4 -8.94 -5.76 3.47
CA VAL A 4 -8.91 -7.09 4.10
C VAL A 4 -9.16 -8.17 3.05
N TYR A 5 -10.18 -8.04 2.22
CA TYR A 5 -10.51 -9.02 1.18
C TYR A 5 -9.46 -9.06 0.07
N LYS A 6 -8.89 -7.91 -0.31
CA LYS A 6 -7.77 -7.87 -1.27
C LYS A 6 -6.54 -8.62 -0.74
N ARG A 7 -6.17 -8.38 0.52
CA ARG A 7 -5.05 -9.08 1.18
C ARG A 7 -5.31 -10.57 1.34
N GLN A 8 -6.53 -10.99 1.57
CA GLN A 8 -6.90 -12.40 1.63
C GLN A 8 -6.65 -13.10 0.28
N LEU A 9 -7.06 -12.50 -0.84
CA LEU A 9 -6.77 -13.03 -2.17
C LEU A 9 -5.26 -13.05 -2.45
N GLN A 10 -4.54 -11.99 -2.09
CA GLN A 10 -3.08 -11.94 -2.24
C GLN A 10 -2.36 -13.02 -1.41
N SER A 11 -2.85 -13.34 -0.22
CA SER A 11 -2.22 -14.36 0.65
C SER A 11 -2.31 -15.77 0.07
N VAL A 12 -3.32 -16.07 -0.73
CA VAL A 12 -3.45 -17.34 -1.46
C VAL A 12 -2.74 -17.32 -2.82
N GLY A 13 -2.05 -16.21 -3.16
CA GLY A 13 -1.27 -16.06 -4.39
C GLY A 13 -2.05 -15.45 -5.56
N ASP A 14 -3.32 -15.13 -5.38
CA ASP A 14 -4.12 -14.45 -6.40
C ASP A 14 -3.94 -12.93 -6.28
N SER A 15 -3.00 -12.39 -7.05
CA SER A 15 -2.78 -10.94 -7.16
C SER A 15 -3.51 -10.32 -8.35
N ARG A 16 -4.01 -11.13 -9.27
CA ARG A 16 -4.61 -10.65 -10.52
C ARG A 16 -6.00 -10.05 -10.32
N HIS A 17 -6.87 -10.76 -9.62
CA HIS A 17 -8.23 -10.27 -9.36
C HIS A 17 -8.26 -9.01 -8.49
N PRO A 18 -7.52 -8.93 -7.36
CA PRO A 18 -7.41 -7.70 -6.61
C PRO A 18 -6.93 -6.50 -7.42
N LEU A 19 -5.98 -6.72 -8.35
CA LEU A 19 -5.48 -5.66 -9.24
C LEU A 19 -6.58 -5.15 -10.19
N ILE A 20 -7.33 -6.06 -10.83
CA ILE A 20 -8.43 -5.70 -11.74
C ILE A 20 -9.50 -4.90 -10.97
N TYR A 21 -9.87 -5.33 -9.75
CA TYR A 21 -10.86 -4.62 -8.94
C TYR A 21 -10.35 -3.27 -8.44
N LEU A 22 -9.04 -3.14 -8.20
CA LEU A 22 -8.43 -1.86 -7.87
C LEU A 22 -8.47 -0.89 -9.05
N ILE A 23 -8.12 -1.34 -10.25
CA ILE A 23 -8.19 -0.53 -11.48
C ILE A 23 -9.63 -0.08 -11.73
N LEU A 24 -10.58 -0.99 -11.66
CA LEU A 24 -12.00 -0.67 -11.83
C LEU A 24 -12.48 0.35 -10.80
N SER A 25 -12.12 0.16 -9.53
CA SER A 25 -12.44 1.09 -8.45
C SER A 25 -11.82 2.47 -8.70
N SER A 26 -10.58 2.53 -9.18
CA SER A 26 -9.93 3.80 -9.51
C SER A 26 -10.61 4.51 -10.69
N CYS A 27 -11.02 3.80 -11.72
CA CYS A 27 -11.79 4.37 -12.82
C CYS A 27 -13.14 4.92 -12.33
N ILE A 28 -13.86 4.17 -11.51
CA ILE A 28 -15.12 4.62 -10.90
C ILE A 28 -14.89 5.87 -10.05
N ASN A 29 -13.82 5.91 -9.25
CA ASN A 29 -13.48 7.07 -8.44
C ASN A 29 -13.28 8.33 -9.30
N VAL A 30 -12.46 8.25 -10.35
CA VAL A 30 -12.22 9.38 -11.27
C VAL A 30 -13.51 9.85 -11.92
N VAL A 31 -14.36 8.94 -12.40
CA VAL A 31 -15.65 9.29 -13.02
C VAL A 31 -16.57 9.98 -12.02
N LEU A 32 -16.66 9.45 -10.80
CA LEU A 32 -17.50 10.05 -9.75
C LEU A 32 -16.96 11.40 -9.29
N ASP A 33 -15.63 11.57 -9.18
CA ASP A 33 -15.02 12.85 -8.84
C ASP A 33 -15.36 13.92 -9.90
N LEU A 34 -15.21 13.58 -11.18
CA LEU A 34 -15.57 14.47 -12.27
C LEU A 34 -17.08 14.80 -12.25
N PHE A 35 -17.92 13.81 -12.02
CA PHE A 35 -19.37 14.00 -11.98
C PHE A 35 -19.79 14.88 -10.80
N PHE A 36 -19.30 14.62 -9.59
CA PHE A 36 -19.70 15.36 -8.40
C PHE A 36 -19.07 16.75 -8.32
N ILE A 37 -17.81 16.89 -8.70
CA ILE A 37 -17.09 18.16 -8.58
C ILE A 37 -17.36 19.05 -9.81
N ALA A 38 -17.13 18.53 -11.03
CA ALA A 38 -17.30 19.32 -12.25
C ALA A 38 -18.76 19.39 -12.71
N GLY A 39 -19.56 18.31 -12.54
CA GLY A 39 -20.95 18.27 -12.96
C GLY A 39 -21.92 18.93 -11.98
N LEU A 40 -21.79 18.64 -10.69
CA LEU A 40 -22.70 19.12 -9.65
C LEU A 40 -22.15 20.29 -8.83
N GLY A 41 -20.90 20.70 -9.05
CA GLY A 41 -20.27 21.80 -8.31
C GLY A 41 -20.09 21.53 -6.80
N MET A 42 -20.11 20.26 -6.39
CA MET A 42 -19.97 19.89 -5.00
C MET A 42 -18.49 20.09 -4.55
N GLY A 43 -18.30 20.57 -3.33
CA GLY A 43 -16.98 20.81 -2.75
C GLY A 43 -16.22 19.54 -2.35
N VAL A 44 -15.20 19.72 -1.49
CA VAL A 44 -14.28 18.65 -1.04
C VAL A 44 -14.99 17.41 -0.49
N GLY A 45 -16.18 17.56 0.11
CA GLY A 45 -16.99 16.44 0.58
C GLY A 45 -17.39 15.45 -0.52
N ALA A 46 -17.51 15.91 -1.75
CA ALA A 46 -17.83 15.06 -2.90
C ALA A 46 -16.70 14.08 -3.25
N ALA A 47 -15.44 14.52 -3.18
CA ALA A 47 -14.29 13.66 -3.39
C ALA A 47 -14.23 12.53 -2.33
N ALA A 48 -14.57 12.84 -1.08
CA ALA A 48 -14.68 11.83 -0.04
C ALA A 48 -15.79 10.81 -0.34
N LEU A 49 -16.96 11.27 -0.80
CA LEU A 49 -18.06 10.37 -1.20
C LEU A 49 -17.67 9.48 -2.39
N ALA A 50 -17.06 10.04 -3.42
CA ALA A 50 -16.59 9.28 -4.58
C ALA A 50 -15.60 8.19 -4.18
N THR A 51 -14.66 8.54 -3.28
CA THR A 51 -13.69 7.58 -2.73
C THR A 51 -14.37 6.46 -1.94
N VAL A 52 -15.32 6.78 -1.09
CA VAL A 52 -16.08 5.77 -0.31
C VAL A 52 -16.84 4.83 -1.24
N ILE A 53 -17.59 5.37 -2.21
CA ILE A 53 -18.36 4.57 -3.16
C ILE A 53 -17.44 3.64 -3.97
N SER A 54 -16.34 4.13 -4.51
CA SER A 54 -15.40 3.36 -5.30
C SER A 54 -14.74 2.24 -4.49
N GLN A 55 -14.32 2.52 -3.26
CA GLN A 55 -13.73 1.53 -2.36
C GLN A 55 -14.76 0.47 -1.93
N PHE A 56 -15.99 0.88 -1.68
CA PHE A 56 -17.08 -0.04 -1.35
C PHE A 56 -17.40 -0.97 -2.51
N THR A 57 -17.41 -0.46 -3.74
CA THR A 57 -17.57 -1.25 -4.96
C THR A 57 -16.46 -2.30 -5.09
N SER A 58 -15.20 -1.91 -4.88
CA SER A 58 -14.08 -2.84 -4.89
C SER A 58 -14.21 -3.94 -3.80
N ALA A 59 -14.66 -3.56 -2.61
CA ALA A 59 -14.89 -4.51 -1.52
C ALA A 59 -15.97 -5.54 -1.86
N ILE A 60 -17.07 -5.09 -2.44
CA ILE A 60 -18.18 -5.97 -2.88
C ILE A 60 -17.69 -6.92 -3.96
N LEU A 61 -16.95 -6.44 -4.96
CA LEU A 61 -16.43 -7.28 -6.02
C LEU A 61 -15.47 -8.36 -5.50
N CYS A 62 -14.57 -8.00 -4.58
CA CYS A 62 -13.70 -8.98 -3.93
C CYS A 62 -14.51 -10.01 -3.12
N LEU A 63 -15.52 -9.56 -2.40
CA LEU A 63 -16.38 -10.45 -1.62
C LEU A 63 -17.17 -11.43 -2.50
N ILE A 64 -17.77 -10.94 -3.59
CA ILE A 64 -18.48 -11.77 -4.56
C ILE A 64 -17.52 -12.79 -5.19
N HIS A 65 -16.31 -12.37 -5.51
CA HIS A 65 -15.30 -13.28 -6.04
C HIS A 65 -14.97 -14.41 -5.04
N LEU A 66 -14.69 -14.07 -3.78
CA LEU A 66 -14.42 -15.04 -2.73
C LEU A 66 -15.59 -16.00 -2.46
N MET A 67 -16.82 -15.54 -2.64
CA MET A 67 -18.01 -16.38 -2.48
C MET A 67 -18.25 -17.30 -3.69
N ARG A 68 -17.85 -16.88 -4.90
CA ARG A 68 -18.12 -17.61 -6.14
C ARG A 68 -16.98 -18.50 -6.61
N THR A 69 -15.78 -18.31 -6.07
CA THR A 69 -14.65 -19.18 -6.39
C THR A 69 -14.94 -20.62 -6.02
N LYS A 70 -14.42 -21.57 -6.78
CA LYS A 70 -14.49 -23.02 -6.49
C LYS A 70 -13.25 -23.56 -5.79
N GLU A 71 -12.32 -22.67 -5.46
CA GLU A 71 -11.07 -23.01 -4.80
C GLU A 71 -11.27 -23.28 -3.30
N GLU A 72 -10.30 -23.90 -2.67
CA GLU A 72 -10.37 -24.29 -1.23
C GLU A 72 -10.57 -23.09 -0.28
N TYR A 73 -10.27 -21.87 -0.73
CA TYR A 73 -10.46 -20.64 0.03
C TYR A 73 -11.83 -19.98 -0.17
N GLN A 74 -12.82 -20.70 -0.73
CA GLN A 74 -14.17 -20.17 -0.91
C GLN A 74 -14.77 -19.71 0.42
N LEU A 75 -15.28 -18.48 0.43
CA LEU A 75 -15.95 -17.93 1.60
C LEU A 75 -17.41 -18.38 1.68
N HIS A 76 -17.73 -19.14 2.70
CA HIS A 76 -19.10 -19.50 3.04
C HIS A 76 -19.57 -18.67 4.23
N ILE A 77 -20.45 -17.70 4.01
CA ILE A 77 -20.96 -16.81 5.07
C ILE A 77 -21.62 -17.61 6.21
N SER A 78 -22.34 -18.67 5.90
CA SER A 78 -22.98 -19.53 6.89
C SER A 78 -22.02 -20.32 7.78
N LYS A 79 -20.77 -20.44 7.39
CA LYS A 79 -19.72 -21.15 8.14
C LYS A 79 -18.79 -20.23 8.93
N ILE A 80 -19.02 -18.92 8.87
CA ILE A 80 -18.22 -17.95 9.63
C ILE A 80 -18.52 -18.15 11.11
N ARG A 81 -17.46 -18.48 11.86
CA ARG A 81 -17.50 -18.64 13.32
C ARG A 81 -16.21 -18.13 13.93
N PHE A 82 -16.29 -17.70 15.16
CA PHE A 82 -15.09 -17.35 15.92
C PHE A 82 -14.34 -18.61 16.33
N ASP A 83 -13.10 -18.72 15.90
CA ASP A 83 -12.14 -19.71 16.37
C ASP A 83 -11.12 -19.03 17.27
N GLY A 84 -11.13 -19.36 18.55
CA GLY A 84 -10.27 -18.73 19.56
C GLY A 84 -8.78 -18.96 19.32
N ARG A 85 -8.39 -20.10 18.70
CA ARG A 85 -7.00 -20.38 18.36
C ARG A 85 -6.51 -19.46 17.25
N VAL A 86 -7.24 -19.40 16.14
CA VAL A 86 -6.94 -18.55 15.00
C VAL A 86 -6.95 -17.07 15.41
N LEU A 87 -7.93 -16.66 16.22
CA LEU A 87 -8.00 -15.30 16.76
C LEU A 87 -6.77 -14.99 17.62
N GLY A 88 -6.35 -15.93 18.48
CA GLY A 88 -5.13 -15.79 19.28
C GLY A 88 -3.87 -15.60 18.45
N GLU A 89 -3.72 -16.34 17.34
CA GLU A 89 -2.60 -16.18 16.41
C GLU A 89 -2.64 -14.83 15.68
N ILE A 90 -3.82 -14.36 15.27
CA ILE A 90 -4.00 -13.05 14.65
C ILE A 90 -3.61 -11.94 15.62
N ILE A 91 -4.07 -11.99 16.86
CA ILE A 91 -3.75 -11.00 17.90
C ILE A 91 -2.25 -11.03 18.21
N ARG A 92 -1.68 -12.23 18.39
CA ARG A 92 -0.24 -12.39 18.72
C ARG A 92 0.68 -11.80 17.67
N ASN A 93 0.32 -11.85 16.39
CA ASN A 93 1.11 -11.31 15.29
C ASN A 93 0.69 -9.87 14.94
N GLY A 94 -0.60 -9.56 15.02
CA GLY A 94 -1.16 -8.26 14.63
C GLY A 94 -0.83 -7.16 15.62
N VAL A 95 -0.92 -7.42 16.94
CA VAL A 95 -0.66 -6.39 17.95
C VAL A 95 0.78 -5.87 17.90
N PRO A 96 1.84 -6.72 17.86
CA PRO A 96 3.21 -6.23 17.71
C PRO A 96 3.42 -5.43 16.42
N SER A 97 2.86 -5.89 15.30
CA SER A 97 2.95 -5.17 14.02
C SER A 97 2.22 -3.83 14.06
N GLY A 98 1.05 -3.78 14.69
CA GLY A 98 0.31 -2.53 14.91
C GLY A 98 1.09 -1.56 15.79
N PHE A 99 1.69 -2.04 16.88
CA PHE A 99 2.53 -1.23 17.76
C PHE A 99 3.76 -0.68 17.02
N GLN A 100 4.45 -1.51 16.23
CA GLN A 100 5.57 -1.09 15.39
C GLN A 100 5.18 0.04 14.45
N ASN A 101 4.07 -0.09 13.73
CA ASN A 101 3.57 0.95 12.82
C ASN A 101 3.19 2.24 13.57
N SER A 102 2.64 2.12 14.77
CA SER A 102 2.31 3.28 15.60
C SER A 102 3.56 4.05 16.03
N VAL A 103 4.64 3.35 16.42
CA VAL A 103 5.92 3.98 16.76
C VAL A 103 6.51 4.74 15.57
N ILE A 104 6.48 4.12 14.36
CA ILE A 104 6.94 4.78 13.13
C ILE A 104 6.09 6.04 12.84
N SER A 105 4.77 5.94 12.97
CA SER A 105 3.87 7.09 12.75
C SER A 105 4.12 8.23 13.74
N ILE A 106 4.35 7.93 15.00
CA ILE A 106 4.71 8.92 16.02
C ILE A 106 6.06 9.57 15.69
N ALA A 107 7.07 8.78 15.32
CA ALA A 107 8.36 9.30 14.90
C ALA A 107 8.22 10.27 13.72
N ASN A 108 7.42 9.92 12.72
CA ASN A 108 7.14 10.80 11.58
C ASN A 108 6.48 12.12 11.99
N VAL A 109 5.60 12.13 13.00
CA VAL A 109 5.01 13.37 13.55
C VAL A 109 6.09 14.26 14.17
N PHE A 110 7.03 13.69 14.94
CA PHE A 110 8.15 14.46 15.50
C PHE A 110 9.05 15.04 14.42
N VAL A 111 9.38 14.24 13.37
CA VAL A 111 10.17 14.71 12.23
C VAL A 111 9.43 15.86 11.52
N GLN A 112 8.14 15.70 11.23
CA GLN A 112 7.34 16.72 10.58
C GLN A 112 7.26 18.00 11.39
N THR A 113 7.15 17.89 12.73
CA THR A 113 7.14 19.07 13.62
C THR A 113 8.44 19.84 13.53
N ASN A 114 9.59 19.16 13.49
CA ASN A 114 10.87 19.81 13.30
C ASN A 114 10.99 20.47 11.91
N ILE A 115 10.55 19.78 10.83
CA ILE A 115 10.54 20.36 9.49
C ILE A 115 9.71 21.65 9.45
N ASN A 116 8.56 21.67 10.11
CA ASN A 116 7.69 22.84 10.16
C ASN A 116 8.37 24.06 10.84
N ALA A 117 9.32 23.83 11.73
CA ALA A 117 10.09 24.90 12.36
C ALA A 117 11.06 25.64 11.41
N PHE A 118 11.46 25.01 10.31
CA PHE A 118 12.32 25.63 9.28
C PHE A 118 11.58 26.56 8.31
N GLY A 119 10.25 26.61 8.38
CA GLY A 119 9.41 27.53 7.62
C GLY A 119 8.79 26.93 6.35
N LYS A 120 8.09 27.80 5.61
CA LYS A 120 7.25 27.37 4.48
C LYS A 120 7.99 26.70 3.33
N MET A 121 9.19 27.17 3.01
CA MET A 121 9.98 26.64 1.88
C MET A 121 10.50 25.24 2.20
N ALA A 122 10.96 24.99 3.42
CA ALA A 122 11.36 23.67 3.87
C ALA A 122 10.16 22.69 3.91
N MET A 123 8.99 23.13 4.36
CA MET A 123 7.76 22.33 4.32
C MET A 123 7.37 21.95 2.89
N ALA A 124 7.47 22.89 1.94
CA ALA A 124 7.15 22.62 0.53
C ALA A 124 8.16 21.65 -0.11
N GLY A 125 9.46 21.81 0.18
CA GLY A 125 10.53 20.92 -0.26
C GLY A 125 10.33 19.49 0.27
N CYS A 126 10.15 19.35 1.57
CA CYS A 126 9.85 18.04 2.18
C CYS A 126 8.55 17.41 1.66
N GLY A 127 7.53 18.22 1.36
CA GLY A 127 6.30 17.73 0.73
C GLY A 127 6.52 17.18 -0.68
N SER A 128 7.40 17.79 -1.45
CA SER A 128 7.80 17.29 -2.77
C SER A 128 8.64 16.01 -2.65
N TYR A 129 9.60 15.99 -1.73
CA TYR A 129 10.38 14.80 -1.39
C TYR A 129 9.49 13.63 -1.00
N ALA A 130 8.52 13.82 -0.11
CA ALA A 130 7.63 12.75 0.35
C ALA A 130 6.83 12.10 -0.78
N LYS A 131 6.49 12.85 -1.83
CA LYS A 131 5.84 12.29 -3.02
C LYS A 131 6.81 11.40 -3.81
N ILE A 132 8.04 11.85 -4.01
CA ILE A 132 9.09 11.07 -4.70
C ILE A 132 9.40 9.80 -3.90
N GLU A 133 9.58 9.94 -2.60
CA GLU A 133 9.80 8.82 -1.67
C GLU A 133 8.68 7.78 -1.78
N GLY A 134 7.41 8.22 -1.77
CA GLY A 134 6.26 7.34 -1.94
C GLY A 134 6.35 6.49 -3.20
N PHE A 135 6.71 7.06 -4.34
CA PHE A 135 6.93 6.31 -5.58
C PHE A 135 8.15 5.40 -5.52
N ALA A 136 9.24 5.84 -4.90
CA ALA A 136 10.47 5.07 -4.78
C ALA A 136 10.28 3.80 -3.93
N PHE A 137 9.46 3.87 -2.89
CA PHE A 137 9.19 2.73 -2.01
C PHE A 137 8.19 1.72 -2.58
N LEU A 138 7.43 2.05 -3.64
CA LEU A 138 6.46 1.12 -4.24
C LEU A 138 7.08 -0.21 -4.67
N PRO A 139 8.19 -0.27 -5.43
CA PRO A 139 8.79 -1.54 -5.81
C PRO A 139 9.27 -2.35 -4.61
N VAL A 140 9.88 -1.70 -3.62
CA VAL A 140 10.36 -2.37 -2.38
C VAL A 140 9.18 -2.98 -1.62
N THR A 141 8.08 -2.25 -1.50
CA THR A 141 6.85 -2.74 -0.85
C THR A 141 6.26 -3.93 -1.60
N CYS A 142 6.21 -3.88 -2.94
CA CYS A 142 5.75 -4.98 -3.77
C CYS A 142 6.60 -6.24 -3.58
N PHE A 143 7.92 -6.10 -3.54
CA PHE A 143 8.84 -7.21 -3.27
C PHE A 143 8.62 -7.80 -1.88
N THR A 144 8.47 -6.97 -0.86
CA THR A 144 8.21 -7.41 0.51
C THR A 144 6.92 -8.22 0.59
N MET A 145 5.85 -7.77 -0.04
CA MET A 145 4.57 -8.49 -0.09
C MET A 145 4.69 -9.82 -0.82
N ALA A 146 5.33 -9.84 -1.99
CA ALA A 146 5.54 -11.06 -2.77
C ALA A 146 6.40 -12.07 -2.01
N LEU A 147 7.47 -11.61 -1.38
CA LEU A 147 8.38 -12.44 -0.61
C LEU A 147 7.69 -13.04 0.63
N THR A 148 6.91 -12.23 1.34
CA THR A 148 6.14 -12.68 2.50
C THR A 148 5.16 -13.79 2.09
N THR A 149 4.42 -13.61 1.00
CA THR A 149 3.49 -14.61 0.47
C THR A 149 4.22 -15.89 0.06
N PHE A 150 5.31 -15.76 -0.70
CA PHE A 150 6.10 -16.90 -1.15
C PHE A 150 6.68 -17.72 0.01
N VAL A 151 7.29 -17.04 0.98
CA VAL A 151 7.90 -17.70 2.15
C VAL A 151 6.83 -18.38 2.98
N SER A 152 5.72 -17.70 3.28
CA SER A 152 4.62 -18.24 4.09
C SER A 152 4.02 -19.49 3.46
N GLN A 153 3.75 -19.48 2.15
CA GLN A 153 3.21 -20.64 1.45
C GLN A 153 4.17 -21.84 1.45
N ASN A 154 5.48 -21.60 1.23
CA ASN A 154 6.47 -22.66 1.23
C ASN A 154 6.72 -23.22 2.66
N LEU A 155 6.63 -22.38 3.69
CA LEU A 155 6.68 -22.84 5.09
C LEU A 155 5.45 -23.68 5.44
N GLY A 156 4.25 -23.27 5.03
CA GLY A 156 3.02 -24.04 5.20
C GLY A 156 3.08 -25.41 4.50
N ALA A 157 3.68 -25.46 3.32
CA ALA A 157 3.94 -26.69 2.57
C ALA A 157 5.16 -27.49 3.10
N LYS A 158 5.80 -27.07 4.20
CA LYS A 158 7.02 -27.68 4.78
C LYS A 158 8.22 -27.74 3.84
N GLN A 159 8.25 -26.90 2.80
CA GLN A 159 9.35 -26.81 1.83
C GLN A 159 10.40 -25.78 2.30
N TYR A 160 11.08 -26.06 3.39
CA TYR A 160 12.00 -25.13 4.05
C TYR A 160 13.17 -24.69 3.16
N ASP A 161 13.74 -25.59 2.36
CA ASP A 161 14.86 -25.25 1.47
C ASP A 161 14.45 -24.30 0.36
N ARG A 162 13.24 -24.47 -0.19
CA ARG A 162 12.67 -23.59 -1.19
C ARG A 162 12.37 -22.22 -0.58
N ALA A 163 11.81 -22.17 0.64
CA ALA A 163 11.59 -20.94 1.38
C ALA A 163 12.89 -20.16 1.60
N LYS A 164 13.96 -20.83 2.06
CA LYS A 164 15.27 -20.20 2.26
C LYS A 164 15.89 -19.66 0.98
N LYS A 165 15.87 -20.44 -0.12
CA LYS A 165 16.41 -20.01 -1.40
C LYS A 165 15.63 -18.81 -1.95
N GLY A 166 14.30 -18.85 -1.88
CA GLY A 166 13.45 -17.74 -2.31
C GLY A 166 13.66 -16.49 -1.45
N ALA A 167 13.78 -16.62 -0.13
CA ALA A 167 14.06 -15.50 0.75
C ALA A 167 15.39 -14.82 0.42
N ARG A 168 16.48 -15.60 0.25
CA ARG A 168 17.79 -15.06 -0.13
C ARG A 168 17.75 -14.34 -1.49
N PHE A 169 17.11 -14.95 -2.49
CA PHE A 169 16.96 -14.35 -3.80
C PHE A 169 16.14 -13.06 -3.73
N GLY A 170 15.01 -13.07 -3.03
CA GLY A 170 14.15 -11.90 -2.89
C GLY A 170 14.84 -10.75 -2.15
N ILE A 171 15.59 -11.02 -1.08
CA ILE A 171 16.39 -10.02 -0.37
C ILE A 171 17.44 -9.42 -1.30
N LEU A 172 18.19 -10.24 -2.03
CA LEU A 172 19.20 -9.76 -2.97
C LEU A 172 18.59 -8.85 -4.06
N CYS A 173 17.48 -9.29 -4.66
CA CYS A 173 16.78 -8.48 -5.65
C CYS A 173 16.26 -7.17 -5.06
N SER A 174 15.73 -7.18 -3.84
CA SER A 174 15.26 -5.97 -3.17
C SER A 174 16.39 -4.98 -2.92
N ILE A 175 17.55 -5.45 -2.50
CA ILE A 175 18.74 -4.60 -2.31
C ILE A 175 19.16 -3.97 -3.65
N ILE A 176 19.32 -4.78 -4.70
CA ILE A 176 19.72 -4.28 -6.02
C ILE A 176 18.74 -3.22 -6.54
N ILE A 177 17.44 -3.48 -6.42
CA ILE A 177 16.42 -2.53 -6.88
C ILE A 177 16.44 -1.26 -6.03
N ALA A 178 16.58 -1.37 -4.72
CA ALA A 178 16.65 -0.20 -3.83
C ALA A 178 17.87 0.67 -4.16
N GLU A 179 19.04 0.07 -4.39
CA GLU A 179 20.26 0.79 -4.79
C GLU A 179 20.11 1.46 -6.16
N LEU A 180 19.53 0.78 -7.14
CA LEU A 180 19.28 1.36 -8.46
C LEU A 180 18.32 2.56 -8.38
N ILE A 181 17.21 2.43 -7.64
CA ILE A 181 16.27 3.53 -7.43
C ILE A 181 16.95 4.67 -6.68
N GLY A 182 17.72 4.38 -5.62
CA GLY A 182 18.46 5.35 -4.85
C GLY A 182 19.46 6.13 -5.72
N ALA A 183 20.21 5.44 -6.59
CA ALA A 183 21.12 6.07 -7.52
C ALA A 183 20.42 7.01 -8.53
N VAL A 184 19.28 6.57 -9.06
CA VAL A 184 18.46 7.40 -9.97
C VAL A 184 17.93 8.64 -9.25
N ILE A 185 17.39 8.47 -8.04
CA ILE A 185 16.88 9.61 -7.26
C ILE A 185 18.01 10.57 -6.90
N TYR A 186 19.15 10.06 -6.44
CA TYR A 186 20.29 10.89 -6.08
C TYR A 186 20.80 11.74 -7.26
N THR A 187 20.88 11.16 -8.45
CA THR A 187 21.36 11.87 -9.64
C THR A 187 20.32 12.83 -10.24
N ALA A 188 19.02 12.50 -10.10
CA ALA A 188 17.92 13.27 -10.68
C ALA A 188 17.17 14.13 -9.64
N ALA A 189 17.60 14.19 -8.38
CA ALA A 189 16.90 14.85 -7.29
C ALA A 189 16.44 16.28 -7.60
N PRO A 190 17.30 17.20 -8.09
CA PRO A 190 16.88 18.57 -8.38
C PRO A 190 15.76 18.61 -9.45
N THR A 191 15.90 17.77 -10.48
CA THR A 191 14.91 17.71 -11.57
C THR A 191 13.59 17.13 -11.11
N LEU A 192 13.64 16.08 -10.28
CA LEU A 192 12.44 15.44 -9.74
C LEU A 192 11.68 16.39 -8.80
N ILE A 193 12.38 17.12 -7.95
CA ILE A 193 11.75 18.09 -7.05
C ILE A 193 11.20 19.27 -7.84
N ALA A 194 11.95 19.78 -8.83
CA ALA A 194 11.51 20.87 -9.70
C ALA A 194 10.23 20.53 -10.50
N ALA A 195 9.99 19.25 -10.78
CA ALA A 195 8.75 18.80 -11.41
C ALA A 195 7.50 19.01 -10.54
N PHE A 196 7.66 19.07 -9.21
CA PHE A 196 6.56 19.33 -8.27
C PHE A 196 6.50 20.79 -7.83
N ASN A 197 7.65 21.44 -7.73
CA ASN A 197 7.75 22.87 -7.39
C ASN A 197 9.03 23.46 -7.99
N SER A 198 8.86 24.45 -8.86
CA SER A 198 9.96 25.07 -9.60
C SER A 198 10.67 26.20 -8.83
N ASP A 199 10.28 26.50 -7.60
CA ASP A 199 10.94 27.52 -6.77
C ASP A 199 12.34 27.04 -6.38
N PRO A 200 13.42 27.80 -6.70
CA PRO A 200 14.78 27.38 -6.42
C PRO A 200 15.07 27.12 -4.93
N GLU A 201 14.40 27.86 -4.05
CA GLU A 201 14.56 27.70 -2.61
C GLU A 201 13.90 26.40 -2.13
N VAL A 202 12.74 26.06 -2.67
CA VAL A 202 12.04 24.78 -2.41
C VAL A 202 12.86 23.61 -2.93
N VAL A 203 13.46 23.74 -4.12
CA VAL A 203 14.32 22.69 -4.70
C VAL A 203 15.57 22.47 -3.85
N HIS A 204 16.14 23.54 -3.29
CA HIS A 204 17.32 23.44 -2.41
C HIS A 204 17.02 22.69 -1.11
N TYR A 205 15.87 22.94 -0.50
CA TYR A 205 15.47 22.25 0.73
C TYR A 205 15.01 20.79 0.48
N GLY A 206 14.44 20.49 -0.66
CA GLY A 206 13.98 19.14 -1.02
C GLY A 206 15.08 18.20 -1.43
#